data_77fd3b7eb2181183d35c877b35b57c45
#
_entry.id   77fd3b7eb2181183d35c877b35b57c45
#
_cell.length_a   1.000
_cell.length_b   1.000
_cell.length_c   1.000
_cell.angle_alpha   90.00
_cell.angle_beta   90.00
_cell.angle_gamma   90.00
#
_symmetry.space_group_name_H-M   'P 1'
#
loop_
_entity.id
_entity.type
_entity.pdbx_description
1 polymer ?
#
loop_
_entity_poly.entity_id
_entity_poly.type
_entity_poly.pdbx_seq_one_letter_code
_entity_poly.pdbx_strand_id
1 'polypeptide(L)'
;MKSIEDILKDRKATAKDALEIFDLLEMVPVDFMIGRWKGFEIESNHQMDGLLAATGWYGKLFLNPEEVHPLLFYTKNLTELYSVNPRIIPMHMRFPKSGVVGILMRLAKPFLQTKKATARLRMIEYRNRVTATMCYDEKAILDHFAKIDENRVMGVMDLKGVSEPYIFILERDGDSDLKQNF
;
A
#
# COMPACT_ATOMS: atom_id res chain seq x y z
N MET A 1 -8.67 -20.26 -11.95
CA MET A 1 -8.30 -19.46 -10.78
C MET A 1 -6.79 -19.50 -10.67
N LYS A 2 -6.11 -18.35 -10.67
CA LYS A 2 -4.65 -18.26 -10.41
C LYS A 2 -4.38 -18.65 -8.94
N SER A 3 -3.22 -19.26 -8.68
CA SER A 3 -2.76 -19.44 -7.30
C SER A 3 -2.14 -18.13 -6.76
N ILE A 4 -1.95 -18.03 -5.43
CA ILE A 4 -1.25 -16.88 -4.86
C ILE A 4 0.21 -16.83 -5.33
N GLU A 5 0.86 -17.96 -5.51
CA GLU A 5 2.23 -18.08 -6.02
C GLU A 5 2.34 -17.56 -7.46
N ASP A 6 1.34 -17.84 -8.32
CA ASP A 6 1.31 -17.30 -9.69
C ASP A 6 1.16 -15.77 -9.67
N ILE A 7 0.32 -15.23 -8.78
CA ILE A 7 0.16 -13.78 -8.64
C ILE A 7 1.45 -13.12 -8.16
N LEU A 8 2.11 -13.71 -7.17
CA LEU A 8 3.39 -13.19 -6.64
C LEU A 8 4.48 -13.19 -7.70
N LYS A 9 4.56 -14.27 -8.49
CA LYS A 9 5.55 -14.43 -9.56
C LYS A 9 5.31 -13.47 -10.71
N ASP A 10 4.07 -13.44 -11.22
CA ASP A 10 3.70 -12.66 -12.41
C ASP A 10 3.47 -11.19 -12.10
N ARG A 11 3.21 -10.85 -10.83
CA ARG A 11 2.74 -9.54 -10.34
C ARG A 11 1.51 -9.04 -11.09
N LYS A 12 0.65 -9.97 -11.49
CA LYS A 12 -0.52 -9.68 -12.31
C LYS A 12 -1.67 -10.62 -12.02
N ALA A 13 -2.86 -10.06 -11.85
CA ALA A 13 -4.11 -10.80 -11.68
C ALA A 13 -5.28 -9.96 -12.17
N THR A 14 -6.44 -10.57 -12.47
CA THR A 14 -7.67 -9.80 -12.56
C THR A 14 -8.11 -9.39 -11.15
N ALA A 15 -8.86 -8.29 -11.02
CA ALA A 15 -9.43 -7.89 -9.73
C ALA A 15 -10.28 -9.03 -9.12
N LYS A 16 -11.02 -9.77 -9.99
CA LYS A 16 -11.82 -10.92 -9.57
C LYS A 16 -10.94 -12.04 -8.97
N ASP A 17 -9.91 -12.50 -9.71
CA ASP A 17 -9.02 -13.56 -9.21
C ASP A 17 -8.32 -13.15 -7.90
N ALA A 18 -7.88 -11.89 -7.81
CA ALA A 18 -7.23 -11.38 -6.60
C ALA A 18 -8.17 -11.36 -5.40
N LEU A 19 -9.44 -10.95 -5.60
CA LEU A 19 -10.44 -10.96 -4.52
C LEU A 19 -10.85 -12.38 -4.11
N GLU A 20 -10.95 -13.32 -5.06
CA GLU A 20 -11.21 -14.73 -4.74
C GLU A 20 -10.08 -15.32 -3.90
N ILE A 21 -8.83 -14.98 -4.19
CA ILE A 21 -7.68 -15.38 -3.36
C ILE A 21 -7.73 -14.69 -2.00
N PHE A 22 -7.99 -13.38 -1.96
CA PHE A 22 -8.11 -12.63 -0.69
C PHE A 22 -9.14 -13.28 0.25
N ASP A 23 -10.26 -13.75 -0.30
CA ASP A 23 -11.32 -14.43 0.48
C ASP A 23 -10.88 -15.78 1.07
N LEU A 24 -9.87 -16.43 0.49
CA LEU A 24 -9.32 -17.70 0.98
C LEU A 24 -8.19 -17.52 1.99
N LEU A 25 -7.55 -16.36 2.02
CA LEU A 25 -6.44 -16.08 2.94
C LEU A 25 -6.93 -15.88 4.37
N GLU A 26 -6.03 -16.09 5.34
CA GLU A 26 -6.29 -15.83 6.75
C GLU A 26 -6.39 -14.32 7.02
N MET A 27 -7.39 -13.90 7.80
CA MET A 27 -7.51 -12.52 8.26
C MET A 27 -6.49 -12.25 9.37
N VAL A 28 -6.01 -11.01 9.43
CA VAL A 28 -4.96 -10.62 10.39
C VAL A 28 -5.47 -9.68 11.46
N PRO A 29 -4.98 -9.81 12.71
CA PRO A 29 -5.23 -8.82 13.76
C PRO A 29 -4.36 -7.57 13.54
N VAL A 30 -4.71 -6.47 14.23
CA VAL A 30 -3.97 -5.20 14.16
C VAL A 30 -2.49 -5.38 14.51
N ASP A 31 -2.20 -6.15 15.57
CA ASP A 31 -0.82 -6.34 16.06
C ASP A 31 0.08 -7.05 15.03
N PHE A 32 -0.50 -7.89 14.17
CA PHE A 32 0.25 -8.53 13.09
C PHE A 32 0.84 -7.51 12.12
N MET A 33 0.16 -6.38 11.91
CA MET A 33 0.59 -5.35 10.96
C MET A 33 1.69 -4.44 11.49
N ILE A 34 1.96 -4.41 12.80
CA ILE A 34 2.97 -3.52 13.38
C ILE A 34 4.35 -3.82 12.80
N GLY A 35 5.05 -2.76 12.40
CA GLY A 35 6.36 -2.83 11.77
C GLY A 35 6.43 -2.12 10.43
N ARG A 36 7.58 -2.27 9.77
CA ARG A 36 7.84 -1.73 8.44
C ARG A 36 7.62 -2.80 7.37
N TRP A 37 6.98 -2.38 6.30
CA TRP A 37 6.59 -3.26 5.21
C TRP A 37 6.98 -2.65 3.87
N LYS A 38 7.75 -3.39 3.09
CA LYS A 38 8.04 -3.07 1.70
C LYS A 38 6.91 -3.55 0.81
N GLY A 39 6.53 -2.77 -0.19
CA GLY A 39 5.38 -3.09 -1.00
C GLY A 39 5.65 -3.14 -2.51
N PHE A 40 4.79 -3.86 -3.21
CA PHE A 40 4.67 -3.79 -4.66
C PHE A 40 3.21 -3.98 -5.08
N GLU A 41 2.87 -3.41 -6.21
CA GLU A 41 1.52 -3.50 -6.78
C GLU A 41 1.33 -4.79 -7.58
N ILE A 42 0.09 -5.24 -7.66
CA ILE A 42 -0.37 -6.29 -8.58
C ILE A 42 -1.13 -5.62 -9.71
N GLU A 43 -0.65 -5.76 -10.94
CA GLU A 43 -1.32 -5.23 -12.11
C GLU A 43 -2.68 -5.94 -12.30
N SER A 44 -3.77 -5.19 -12.15
CA SER A 44 -5.14 -5.72 -12.18
C SER A 44 -6.03 -5.03 -13.23
N ASN A 45 -5.45 -4.20 -14.07
CA ASN A 45 -6.12 -3.27 -14.98
C ASN A 45 -6.80 -2.10 -14.26
N HIS A 46 -6.37 -1.81 -13.03
CA HIS A 46 -6.83 -0.67 -12.27
C HIS A 46 -6.25 0.64 -12.83
N GLN A 47 -6.98 1.76 -12.67
CA GLN A 47 -6.54 3.06 -13.18
C GLN A 47 -5.21 3.57 -12.60
N MET A 48 -4.80 3.06 -11.44
CA MET A 48 -3.57 3.42 -10.76
C MET A 48 -2.41 2.44 -11.00
N ASP A 49 -2.60 1.38 -11.79
CA ASP A 49 -1.53 0.43 -12.09
C ASP A 49 -0.30 1.11 -12.69
N GLY A 50 0.87 0.76 -12.18
CA GLY A 50 2.16 1.35 -12.56
C GLY A 50 2.50 2.64 -11.81
N LEU A 51 1.56 3.22 -11.04
CA LEU A 51 1.80 4.48 -10.33
C LEU A 51 2.81 4.33 -9.19
N LEU A 52 2.64 3.31 -8.34
CA LEU A 52 3.52 3.09 -7.19
C LEU A 52 4.94 2.76 -7.66
N ALA A 53 5.10 1.91 -8.67
CA ALA A 53 6.40 1.59 -9.26
C ALA A 53 7.05 2.83 -9.89
N ALA A 54 6.30 3.61 -10.67
CA ALA A 54 6.81 4.82 -11.34
C ALA A 54 7.25 5.92 -10.37
N THR A 55 6.63 5.99 -9.19
CA THR A 55 6.93 7.01 -8.17
C THR A 55 8.04 6.61 -7.19
N GLY A 56 8.47 5.35 -7.21
CA GLY A 56 9.46 4.82 -6.27
C GLY A 56 8.87 4.60 -4.86
N TRP A 57 7.62 4.19 -4.80
CA TRP A 57 7.00 3.79 -3.55
C TRP A 57 7.77 2.65 -2.90
N TYR A 58 8.06 2.83 -1.61
CA TYR A 58 8.69 1.80 -0.80
C TYR A 58 7.65 0.86 -0.18
N GLY A 59 6.62 1.43 0.46
CA GLY A 59 5.65 0.68 1.24
C GLY A 59 5.02 1.49 2.36
N LYS A 60 4.86 0.84 3.52
CA LYS A 60 4.13 1.39 4.68
C LYS A 60 4.90 1.16 5.98
N LEU A 61 4.63 2.01 6.98
CA LEU A 61 5.11 1.83 8.34
C LEU A 61 3.95 1.94 9.33
N PHE A 62 3.80 0.93 10.16
CA PHE A 62 2.82 0.86 11.23
C PHE A 62 3.58 0.90 12.56
N LEU A 63 3.65 2.06 13.21
CA LEU A 63 4.35 2.23 14.51
C LEU A 63 3.51 1.67 15.65
N ASN A 64 2.24 1.98 15.61
CA ASN A 64 1.20 1.48 16.52
C ASN A 64 -0.17 1.68 15.84
N PRO A 65 -1.30 1.26 16.45
CA PRO A 65 -2.63 1.40 15.83
C PRO A 65 -3.07 2.82 15.51
N GLU A 66 -2.52 3.84 16.17
CA GLU A 66 -2.87 5.26 15.95
C GLU A 66 -1.87 6.00 15.04
N GLU A 67 -0.67 5.44 14.85
CA GLU A 67 0.40 6.09 14.13
C GLU A 67 0.87 5.23 12.96
N VAL A 68 0.32 5.51 11.78
CA VAL A 68 0.62 4.82 10.53
C VAL A 68 1.05 5.80 9.45
N HIS A 69 2.16 5.48 8.78
CA HIS A 69 2.64 6.17 7.60
C HIS A 69 2.31 5.34 6.35
N PRO A 70 1.21 5.67 5.64
CA PRO A 70 0.69 4.84 4.55
C PRO A 70 1.52 4.87 3.27
N LEU A 71 2.29 5.95 3.07
CA LEU A 71 3.00 6.22 1.83
C LEU A 71 4.46 6.59 2.13
N LEU A 72 5.32 5.57 2.15
CA LEU A 72 6.77 5.74 2.24
C LEU A 72 7.41 5.68 0.85
N PHE A 73 8.39 6.53 0.62
CA PHE A 73 9.14 6.61 -0.63
C PHE A 73 10.63 6.63 -0.37
N TYR A 74 11.42 6.10 -1.30
CA TYR A 74 12.86 6.21 -1.26
C TYR A 74 13.33 7.63 -1.53
N THR A 75 14.35 8.06 -0.81
CA THR A 75 15.16 9.22 -1.22
C THR A 75 15.94 8.91 -2.51
N LYS A 76 16.50 9.94 -3.13
CA LYS A 76 17.28 9.79 -4.37
C LYS A 76 18.43 8.78 -4.25
N ASN A 77 19.03 8.69 -3.06
CA ASN A 77 20.19 7.81 -2.81
C ASN A 77 19.77 6.40 -2.36
N LEU A 78 18.48 6.11 -2.27
CA LEU A 78 17.92 4.83 -1.80
C LEU A 78 18.38 4.41 -0.38
N THR A 79 18.92 5.33 0.41
CA THR A 79 19.44 5.09 1.77
C THR A 79 18.48 5.50 2.87
N GLU A 80 17.48 6.28 2.53
CA GLU A 80 16.51 6.82 3.49
C GLU A 80 15.10 6.75 2.94
N LEU A 81 14.15 6.72 3.84
CA LEU A 81 12.72 6.78 3.54
C LEU A 81 12.13 8.12 4.01
N TYR A 82 11.16 8.62 3.28
CA TYR A 82 10.35 9.75 3.69
C TYR A 82 8.86 9.46 3.53
N SER A 83 8.05 10.00 4.41
CA SER A 83 6.59 9.88 4.34
C SER A 83 6.00 11.00 3.49
N VAL A 84 4.98 10.67 2.71
CA VAL A 84 4.22 11.59 1.86
C VAL A 84 2.81 11.75 2.42
N ASN A 85 2.32 13.00 2.45
CA ASN A 85 0.95 13.28 2.84
C ASN A 85 -0.04 12.87 1.73
N PRO A 86 -0.89 11.86 1.96
CA PRO A 86 -1.86 11.39 0.95
C PRO A 86 -2.87 12.46 0.52
N ARG A 87 -3.15 13.46 1.38
CA ARG A 87 -4.10 14.53 1.08
C ARG A 87 -3.83 15.23 -0.25
N ILE A 88 -2.55 15.39 -0.59
CA ILE A 88 -2.10 16.17 -1.75
C ILE A 88 -2.15 15.34 -3.05
N ILE A 89 -2.26 14.00 -2.96
CA ILE A 89 -2.27 13.12 -4.12
C ILE A 89 -3.70 13.03 -4.68
N PRO A 90 -3.92 13.42 -5.94
CA PRO A 90 -5.24 13.31 -6.58
C PRO A 90 -5.53 11.86 -7.00
N MET A 91 -6.19 11.08 -6.14
CA MET A 91 -6.41 9.63 -6.33
C MET A 91 -7.41 9.26 -7.43
N HIS A 92 -8.20 10.21 -7.91
CA HIS A 92 -9.19 9.98 -8.98
C HIS A 92 -8.66 10.27 -10.39
N MET A 93 -7.39 10.69 -10.50
CA MET A 93 -6.79 10.99 -11.80
C MET A 93 -6.07 9.76 -12.34
N ARG A 94 -6.18 9.54 -13.65
CA ARG A 94 -5.30 8.61 -14.35
C ARG A 94 -3.95 9.28 -14.55
N PHE A 95 -2.93 8.72 -13.94
CA PHE A 95 -1.56 9.19 -14.14
C PHE A 95 -0.95 8.53 -15.37
N PRO A 96 -0.18 9.28 -16.16
CA PRO A 96 0.58 8.65 -17.25
C PRO A 96 1.60 7.67 -16.67
N LYS A 97 1.63 6.45 -17.19
CA LYS A 97 2.57 5.39 -16.80
C LYS A 97 4.01 5.70 -17.28
N SER A 98 4.48 6.92 -17.06
CA SER A 98 5.79 7.39 -17.53
C SER A 98 6.67 7.79 -16.35
N GLY A 99 7.99 7.64 -16.50
CA GLY A 99 8.98 8.08 -15.52
C GLY A 99 8.91 9.58 -15.18
N VAL A 100 8.16 10.38 -15.95
CA VAL A 100 7.91 11.81 -15.69
C VAL A 100 7.18 12.00 -14.38
N VAL A 101 6.24 11.10 -14.01
CA VAL A 101 5.52 11.19 -12.73
C VAL A 101 6.49 11.04 -11.56
N GLY A 102 7.44 10.12 -11.64
CA GLY A 102 8.48 9.94 -10.61
C GLY A 102 9.40 11.17 -10.49
N ILE A 103 9.72 11.81 -11.61
CA ILE A 103 10.52 13.06 -11.60
C ILE A 103 9.73 14.19 -10.93
N LEU A 104 8.46 14.37 -11.30
CA LEU A 104 7.58 15.38 -10.70
C LEU A 104 7.40 15.15 -9.19
N MET A 105 7.19 13.90 -8.76
CA MET A 105 7.09 13.55 -7.33
C MET A 105 8.39 13.89 -6.56
N ARG A 106 9.55 13.64 -7.16
CA ARG A 106 10.85 14.00 -6.54
C ARG A 106 11.03 15.51 -6.42
N LEU A 107 10.66 16.28 -7.45
CA LEU A 107 10.72 17.73 -7.42
C LEU A 107 9.72 18.32 -6.40
N ALA A 108 8.55 17.71 -6.28
CA ALA A 108 7.52 18.13 -5.33
C ALA A 108 7.78 17.64 -3.89
N LYS A 109 8.81 16.80 -3.64
CA LYS A 109 9.12 16.22 -2.31
C LYS A 109 9.02 17.24 -1.16
N PRO A 110 9.61 18.46 -1.22
CA PRO A 110 9.55 19.40 -0.09
C PRO A 110 8.14 19.79 0.32
N PHE A 111 7.20 19.76 -0.63
CA PHE A 111 5.80 20.10 -0.40
C PHE A 111 4.93 18.90 -0.04
N LEU A 112 5.38 17.69 -0.43
CA LEU A 112 4.64 16.44 -0.20
C LEU A 112 5.04 15.74 1.10
N GLN A 113 6.27 15.97 1.57
CA GLN A 113 6.80 15.30 2.74
C GLN A 113 6.05 15.68 4.01
N THR A 114 5.78 14.69 4.87
CA THR A 114 5.19 14.89 6.19
C THR A 114 5.93 14.07 7.24
N LYS A 115 5.97 14.58 8.46
CA LYS A 115 6.43 13.84 9.64
C LYS A 115 5.27 13.24 10.43
N LYS A 116 4.03 13.67 10.12
CA LYS A 116 2.84 13.21 10.83
C LYS A 116 2.38 11.88 10.26
N ALA A 117 1.96 10.98 11.14
CA ALA A 117 1.13 9.85 10.76
C ALA A 117 -0.16 10.38 10.09
N THR A 118 -0.62 9.71 9.05
CA THR A 118 -1.78 10.14 8.25
C THR A 118 -2.77 9.01 8.03
N ALA A 119 -2.63 7.95 8.81
CA ALA A 119 -3.54 6.81 8.83
C ALA A 119 -3.48 6.11 10.19
N ARG A 120 -4.42 5.20 10.44
CA ARG A 120 -4.56 4.39 11.65
C ARG A 120 -5.04 2.99 11.31
N LEU A 121 -4.84 2.03 12.20
CA LEU A 121 -5.33 0.66 12.06
C LEU A 121 -6.60 0.43 12.89
N ARG A 122 -7.56 -0.31 12.32
CA ARG A 122 -8.77 -0.78 12.99
C ARG A 122 -9.13 -2.18 12.50
N MET A 123 -9.90 -2.92 13.31
CA MET A 123 -10.54 -4.14 12.84
C MET A 123 -11.84 -3.74 12.15
N ILE A 124 -11.96 -4.01 10.86
CA ILE A 124 -13.12 -3.62 10.04
C ILE A 124 -13.62 -4.85 9.28
N GLU A 125 -14.93 -4.97 9.18
CA GLU A 125 -15.55 -5.98 8.33
C GLU A 125 -15.43 -5.59 6.86
N TYR A 126 -14.85 -6.49 6.09
CA TYR A 126 -14.76 -6.41 4.64
C TYR A 126 -15.04 -7.79 4.04
N ARG A 127 -15.93 -7.87 3.06
CA ARG A 127 -16.32 -9.13 2.39
C ARG A 127 -16.74 -10.23 3.39
N ASN A 128 -17.57 -9.87 4.39
CA ASN A 128 -18.08 -10.73 5.46
C ASN A 128 -17.00 -11.30 6.41
N ARG A 129 -15.84 -10.70 6.48
CA ARG A 129 -14.75 -11.10 7.37
C ARG A 129 -14.10 -9.88 8.03
N VAL A 130 -13.81 -9.97 9.32
CA VAL A 130 -13.18 -8.88 10.08
C VAL A 130 -11.66 -9.03 10.00
N THR A 131 -10.99 -7.98 9.56
CA THR A 131 -9.53 -7.97 9.42
C THR A 131 -8.94 -6.61 9.78
N ALA A 132 -7.62 -6.59 10.06
CA ALA A 132 -6.90 -5.34 10.20
C ALA A 132 -7.01 -4.52 8.92
N THR A 133 -7.41 -3.27 9.09
CA THR A 133 -7.66 -2.34 8.01
C THR A 133 -6.98 -1.02 8.33
N MET A 134 -6.19 -0.51 7.40
CA MET A 134 -5.63 0.83 7.50
C MET A 134 -6.63 1.83 6.96
N CYS A 135 -7.00 2.78 7.80
CA CYS A 135 -7.91 3.87 7.49
C CYS A 135 -7.09 5.14 7.28
N TYR A 136 -7.17 5.73 6.11
CA TYR A 136 -6.58 7.05 5.87
C TYR A 136 -7.35 8.14 6.62
N ASP A 137 -6.66 9.08 7.27
CA ASP A 137 -7.32 10.12 8.07
C ASP A 137 -8.00 11.19 7.23
N GLU A 138 -7.42 11.53 6.08
CA GLU A 138 -7.90 12.62 5.23
C GLU A 138 -8.36 12.15 3.83
N LYS A 139 -8.50 10.86 3.60
CA LYS A 139 -8.99 10.26 2.36
C LYS A 139 -10.03 9.21 2.67
N ALA A 140 -11.02 9.08 1.82
CA ALA A 140 -12.00 8.01 1.91
C ALA A 140 -11.40 6.71 1.31
N ILE A 141 -10.35 6.20 1.94
CA ILE A 141 -9.59 5.01 1.53
C ILE A 141 -9.44 4.09 2.73
N LEU A 142 -9.69 2.81 2.49
CA LEU A 142 -9.46 1.71 3.40
C LEU A 142 -8.55 0.69 2.72
N ASP A 143 -7.47 0.28 3.37
CA ASP A 143 -6.63 -0.82 2.90
C ASP A 143 -6.86 -2.03 3.82
N HIS A 144 -7.49 -3.08 3.30
CA HIS A 144 -7.79 -4.32 4.02
C HIS A 144 -6.66 -5.33 3.82
N PHE A 145 -6.26 -6.04 4.88
CA PHE A 145 -5.13 -6.95 4.83
C PHE A 145 -5.55 -8.40 5.08
N ALA A 146 -4.95 -9.33 4.31
CA ALA A 146 -5.06 -10.76 4.53
C ALA A 146 -3.68 -11.42 4.45
N LYS A 147 -3.44 -12.41 5.31
CA LYS A 147 -2.15 -13.07 5.49
C LYS A 147 -1.88 -14.04 4.37
N ILE A 148 -0.75 -13.87 3.68
CA ILE A 148 -0.21 -14.87 2.76
C ILE A 148 0.66 -15.85 3.55
N ASP A 149 1.57 -15.32 4.37
CA ASP A 149 2.42 -16.05 5.32
C ASP A 149 2.87 -15.13 6.46
N GLU A 150 3.83 -15.57 7.30
CA GLU A 150 4.32 -14.79 8.46
C GLU A 150 4.97 -13.45 8.07
N ASN A 151 5.42 -13.32 6.85
CA ASN A 151 6.15 -12.15 6.36
C ASN A 151 5.46 -11.41 5.21
N ARG A 152 4.33 -11.91 4.70
CA ARG A 152 3.64 -11.31 3.57
C ARG A 152 2.14 -11.20 3.79
N VAL A 153 1.59 -10.06 3.38
CA VAL A 153 0.14 -9.85 3.32
C VAL A 153 -0.28 -9.34 1.94
N MET A 154 -1.47 -9.73 1.53
CA MET A 154 -2.19 -9.10 0.42
C MET A 154 -2.96 -7.90 0.97
N GLY A 155 -2.81 -6.75 0.34
CA GLY A 155 -3.57 -5.55 0.62
C GLY A 155 -4.58 -5.28 -0.50
N VAL A 156 -5.80 -4.97 -0.10
CA VAL A 156 -6.90 -4.58 -0.98
C VAL A 156 -7.34 -3.17 -0.61
N MET A 157 -7.05 -2.20 -1.48
CA MET A 157 -7.46 -0.81 -1.27
C MET A 157 -8.87 -0.61 -1.80
N ASP A 158 -9.76 -0.21 -0.91
CA ASP A 158 -11.11 0.28 -1.20
C ASP A 158 -11.08 1.82 -1.23
N LEU A 159 -11.31 2.40 -2.39
CA LEU A 159 -11.41 3.84 -2.61
C LEU A 159 -12.86 4.21 -2.89
N LYS A 160 -13.46 5.03 -2.04
CA LYS A 160 -14.85 5.50 -2.22
C LYS A 160 -15.09 6.08 -3.62
N GLY A 161 -16.07 5.52 -4.31
CA GLY A 161 -16.45 5.95 -5.66
C GLY A 161 -15.69 5.26 -6.79
N VAL A 162 -14.82 4.30 -6.48
CA VAL A 162 -14.14 3.44 -7.45
C VAL A 162 -14.57 2.01 -7.19
N SER A 163 -15.16 1.34 -8.18
CA SER A 163 -15.70 -0.01 -8.04
C SER A 163 -14.63 -1.09 -7.99
N GLU A 164 -13.54 -0.86 -8.72
CA GLU A 164 -12.44 -1.83 -8.81
C GLU A 164 -11.42 -1.57 -7.70
N PRO A 165 -11.09 -2.57 -6.88
CA PRO A 165 -10.09 -2.41 -5.84
C PRO A 165 -8.68 -2.36 -6.43
N TYR A 166 -7.78 -1.64 -5.76
CA TYR A 166 -6.37 -1.66 -6.09
C TYR A 166 -5.64 -2.69 -5.21
N ILE A 167 -4.88 -3.57 -5.85
CA ILE A 167 -4.26 -4.73 -5.19
C ILE A 167 -2.77 -4.52 -5.04
N PHE A 168 -2.24 -4.81 -3.88
CA PHE A 168 -0.81 -4.75 -3.59
C PHE A 168 -0.40 -5.84 -2.59
N ILE A 169 0.89 -6.13 -2.57
CA ILE A 169 1.50 -7.04 -1.60
C ILE A 169 2.41 -6.22 -0.70
N LEU A 170 2.43 -6.56 0.58
CA LEU A 170 3.40 -6.05 1.53
C LEU A 170 4.25 -7.21 2.04
N GLU A 171 5.56 -7.00 2.07
CA GLU A 171 6.56 -7.90 2.63
C GLU A 171 7.19 -7.25 3.86
N ARG A 172 7.27 -7.98 4.96
CA ARG A 172 7.85 -7.48 6.22
C ARG A 172 9.32 -7.14 6.02
N ASP A 173 9.68 -5.93 6.36
CA ASP A 173 11.06 -5.45 6.27
C ASP A 173 11.60 -5.14 7.68
N GLY A 174 12.08 -6.19 8.36
CA GLY A 174 12.68 -6.08 9.70
C GLY A 174 14.18 -5.77 9.69
N ASP A 175 14.88 -6.04 8.58
CA ASP A 175 16.34 -6.12 8.56
C ASP A 175 17.02 -5.01 7.73
N SER A 176 16.28 -4.09 7.14
CA SER A 176 16.93 -3.05 6.33
C SER A 176 17.45 -1.89 7.19
N ASP A 177 18.72 -1.51 6.96
CA ASP A 177 19.39 -0.34 7.57
C ASP A 177 18.87 1.02 7.06
N LEU A 178 17.72 1.03 6.37
CA LEU A 178 17.13 2.24 5.82
C LEU A 178 16.72 3.20 6.93
N LYS A 179 17.30 4.37 6.93
CA LYS A 179 16.96 5.43 7.88
C LYS A 179 15.58 5.99 7.58
N GLN A 180 14.83 6.26 8.63
CA GLN A 180 13.53 6.93 8.54
C GLN A 180 13.74 8.42 8.79
N ASN A 181 13.31 9.24 7.85
CA ASN A 181 13.54 10.71 7.89
C ASN A 181 12.21 11.45 8.11
N PHE A 182 11.56 11.15 9.26
CA PHE A 182 10.33 11.81 9.74
C PHE A 182 10.20 11.79 11.26
#